data_79a070123c30c1167094252b7b49dd01
#
_entry.id   79a070123c30c1167094252b7b49dd01
#
_cell.length_a   1.000
_cell.length_b   1.000
_cell.length_c   1.000
_cell.angle_alpha   90.00
_cell.angle_beta   90.00
_cell.angle_gamma   90.00
#
_symmetry.space_group_name_H-M   'P 1'
#
loop_
_entity.id
_entity.type
_entity.pdbx_description
1 polymer ?
#
loop_
_entity_poly.entity_id
_entity_poly.type
_entity_poly.pdbx_seq_one_letter_code
_entity_poly.pdbx_strand_id
1 'polypeptide(L)'
;MWSTPSGPVFRRFVGAVATGVSLAATSGCTVPADAVAGISKTADGRLLGVMMVCGHQIDGATLSVASDDVDKQVTVGSWTADRPLTPGLATWTLDSPAAGWTATRSLAPLTAKTTYALYGWTKDNSWSANSISFTLADRDRLTPGKVRYDSISDNGGESAITVSIAEFKAKACQNM
;
A
#
# COMPACT_ATOMS: atom_id res chain seq x y z
N MET A 1 -5.71 -79.71 -47.50
CA MET A 1 -4.93 -80.14 -46.31
C MET A 1 -4.06 -78.96 -45.92
N TRP A 2 -4.09 -78.67 -44.66
CA TRP A 2 -3.28 -77.78 -43.82
C TRP A 2 -3.97 -76.49 -43.41
N SER A 3 -4.29 -76.55 -42.14
CA SER A 3 -4.98 -75.55 -41.32
C SER A 3 -3.98 -74.48 -40.87
N THR A 4 -4.38 -73.24 -40.87
CA THR A 4 -3.69 -72.14 -40.17
C THR A 4 -4.44 -71.79 -38.88
N PRO A 5 -3.76 -71.69 -37.73
CA PRO A 5 -4.43 -71.23 -36.52
C PRO A 5 -4.36 -69.69 -36.38
N SER A 6 -5.52 -69.19 -35.99
CA SER A 6 -5.72 -67.78 -35.65
C SER A 6 -5.03 -67.40 -34.34
N GLY A 7 -4.24 -66.37 -34.35
CA GLY A 7 -3.65 -65.78 -33.14
C GLY A 7 -4.52 -64.61 -32.61
N PRO A 8 -4.66 -64.41 -31.31
CA PRO A 8 -5.48 -63.33 -30.75
C PRO A 8 -4.76 -61.99 -30.79
N VAL A 9 -5.48 -60.99 -31.32
CA VAL A 9 -5.06 -59.58 -31.35
C VAL A 9 -5.25 -58.98 -29.96
N PHE A 10 -4.12 -58.74 -29.24
CA PHE A 10 -4.12 -57.97 -28.04
C PHE A 10 -4.34 -56.48 -28.33
N ARG A 11 -5.55 -56.00 -28.05
CA ARG A 11 -5.85 -54.57 -28.03
C ARG A 11 -5.22 -53.96 -26.78
N ARG A 12 -4.13 -53.22 -26.94
CA ARG A 12 -3.56 -52.37 -25.91
C ARG A 12 -4.43 -51.12 -25.75
N PHE A 13 -5.19 -51.06 -24.66
CA PHE A 13 -5.83 -49.82 -24.21
C PHE A 13 -4.74 -48.91 -23.65
N VAL A 14 -4.40 -47.85 -24.35
CA VAL A 14 -3.60 -46.74 -23.82
C VAL A 14 -4.57 -45.84 -23.04
N GLY A 15 -4.56 -45.96 -21.72
CA GLY A 15 -5.30 -45.06 -20.84
C GLY A 15 -4.56 -43.70 -20.80
N ALA A 16 -5.16 -42.67 -21.39
CA ALA A 16 -4.71 -41.29 -21.20
C ALA A 16 -5.14 -40.83 -19.82
N VAL A 17 -4.17 -40.74 -18.90
CA VAL A 17 -4.34 -40.08 -17.60
C VAL A 17 -4.28 -38.57 -17.84
N ALA A 18 -5.43 -37.91 -17.92
CA ALA A 18 -5.52 -36.46 -17.93
C ALA A 18 -5.25 -35.94 -16.50
N THR A 19 -4.02 -35.52 -16.24
CA THR A 19 -3.62 -34.81 -15.03
C THR A 19 -4.21 -33.38 -15.11
N GLY A 20 -5.37 -33.19 -14.52
CA GLY A 20 -5.95 -31.85 -14.33
C GLY A 20 -5.11 -31.07 -13.34
N VAL A 21 -4.32 -30.11 -13.82
CA VAL A 21 -3.65 -29.12 -12.97
C VAL A 21 -4.72 -28.12 -12.52
N SER A 22 -5.22 -28.30 -11.29
CA SER A 22 -6.06 -27.30 -10.63
C SER A 22 -5.18 -26.10 -10.29
N LEU A 23 -5.22 -25.05 -11.10
CA LEU A 23 -4.73 -23.73 -10.75
C LEU A 23 -5.63 -23.19 -9.63
N ALA A 24 -5.21 -23.40 -8.39
CA ALA A 24 -5.80 -22.68 -7.26
C ALA A 24 -5.44 -21.21 -7.47
N ALA A 25 -6.40 -20.43 -7.99
CA ALA A 25 -6.32 -18.98 -7.99
C ALA A 25 -6.33 -18.55 -6.51
N THR A 26 -5.15 -18.25 -5.97
CA THR A 26 -5.01 -17.53 -4.70
C THR A 26 -5.46 -16.10 -4.98
N SER A 27 -6.76 -15.85 -4.88
CA SER A 27 -7.30 -14.50 -4.78
C SER A 27 -6.82 -13.93 -3.45
N GLY A 28 -5.64 -13.30 -3.45
CA GLY A 28 -5.22 -12.46 -2.34
C GLY A 28 -6.26 -11.36 -2.19
N CYS A 29 -6.97 -11.34 -1.06
CA CYS A 29 -7.85 -10.23 -0.72
C CYS A 29 -6.98 -9.00 -0.46
N THR A 30 -6.65 -8.26 -1.51
CA THR A 30 -6.04 -6.92 -1.37
C THR A 30 -7.14 -5.96 -0.99
N VAL A 31 -6.95 -5.24 0.14
CA VAL A 31 -7.85 -4.16 0.53
C VAL A 31 -7.77 -3.06 -0.54
N PRO A 32 -8.88 -2.65 -1.15
CA PRO A 32 -8.85 -1.61 -2.17
C PRO A 32 -8.38 -0.29 -1.59
N ALA A 33 -7.59 0.45 -2.36
CA ALA A 33 -7.16 1.79 -1.99
C ALA A 33 -8.17 2.83 -2.48
N ASP A 34 -8.51 3.79 -1.62
CA ASP A 34 -9.38 4.93 -1.94
C ASP A 34 -8.89 6.22 -1.26
N ALA A 35 -7.61 6.25 -0.97
CA ALA A 35 -6.90 7.42 -0.48
C ALA A 35 -5.43 7.34 -0.91
N VAL A 36 -4.74 8.45 -0.85
CA VAL A 36 -3.31 8.55 -1.14
C VAL A 36 -2.59 9.13 0.06
N ALA A 37 -1.62 8.39 0.60
CA ALA A 37 -0.74 8.88 1.64
C ALA A 37 0.46 9.64 1.05
N GLY A 38 0.91 10.63 1.78
CA GLY A 38 2.11 11.39 1.45
C GLY A 38 2.80 11.90 2.70
N ILE A 39 3.98 12.43 2.53
CA ILE A 39 4.71 13.13 3.59
C ILE A 39 4.99 14.57 3.20
N SER A 40 5.03 15.44 4.19
CA SER A 40 5.39 16.84 4.07
C SER A 40 6.24 17.29 5.26
N LYS A 41 6.56 18.57 5.32
CA LYS A 41 7.33 19.16 6.42
C LYS A 41 6.74 20.51 6.81
N THR A 42 6.68 20.77 8.12
CA THR A 42 6.34 22.09 8.66
C THR A 42 7.50 23.09 8.46
N ALA A 43 7.24 24.37 8.68
CA ALA A 43 8.26 25.41 8.60
C ALA A 43 9.39 25.23 9.63
N ASP A 44 9.08 24.65 10.80
CA ASP A 44 10.05 24.30 11.84
C ASP A 44 10.71 22.92 11.64
N GLY A 45 10.45 22.27 10.49
CA GLY A 45 11.13 21.04 10.07
C GLY A 45 10.51 19.73 10.56
N ARG A 46 9.37 19.76 11.25
CA ARG A 46 8.68 18.56 11.75
C ARG A 46 8.04 17.78 10.61
N LEU A 47 8.07 16.46 10.70
CA LEU A 47 7.48 15.58 9.69
C LEU A 47 5.96 15.58 9.81
N LEU A 48 5.29 15.80 8.68
CA LEU A 48 3.84 15.73 8.53
C LEU A 48 3.45 14.46 7.76
N GLY A 49 2.45 13.74 8.26
CA GLY A 49 1.64 12.85 7.46
C GLY A 49 0.61 13.68 6.68
N VAL A 50 0.39 13.31 5.45
CA VAL A 50 -0.60 13.91 4.56
C VAL A 50 -1.45 12.79 3.98
N MET A 51 -2.78 12.98 3.97
CA MET A 51 -3.72 12.00 3.44
C MET A 51 -4.71 12.72 2.54
N MET A 52 -4.82 12.30 1.29
CA MET A 52 -5.91 12.69 0.40
C MET A 52 -6.91 11.55 0.32
N VAL A 53 -8.07 11.71 0.93
CA VAL A 53 -9.17 10.74 0.88
C VAL A 53 -10.01 11.05 -0.37
N CYS A 54 -10.27 10.04 -1.20
CA CYS A 54 -10.86 10.20 -2.52
C CYS A 54 -12.38 9.96 -2.53
N GLY A 55 -12.85 8.84 -2.04
CA GLY A 55 -14.27 8.49 -2.09
C GLY A 55 -14.83 7.95 -0.77
N HIS A 56 -14.10 7.08 -0.11
CA HIS A 56 -14.53 6.45 1.14
C HIS A 56 -13.80 7.06 2.34
N GLN A 57 -14.13 6.57 3.54
CA GLN A 57 -13.49 7.04 4.76
C GLN A 57 -12.15 6.35 5.02
N ILE A 58 -11.29 7.00 5.81
CA ILE A 58 -10.07 6.43 6.41
C ILE A 58 -10.13 6.72 7.91
N ASP A 59 -9.82 5.72 8.73
CA ASP A 59 -9.91 5.82 10.20
C ASP A 59 -8.57 6.11 10.87
N GLY A 60 -7.47 5.83 10.19
CA GLY A 60 -6.15 6.03 10.78
C GLY A 60 -5.01 5.87 9.80
N ALA A 61 -3.80 6.00 10.32
CA ALA A 61 -2.56 5.82 9.58
C ALA A 61 -1.52 5.09 10.41
N THR A 62 -0.64 4.36 9.74
CA THR A 62 0.48 3.63 10.36
C THR A 62 1.76 3.92 9.59
N LEU A 63 2.83 4.15 10.35
CA LEU A 63 4.19 4.23 9.84
C LEU A 63 4.95 2.97 10.29
N SER A 64 5.52 2.26 9.34
CA SER A 64 6.32 1.06 9.60
C SER A 64 7.68 1.15 8.92
N VAL A 65 8.62 0.33 9.36
CA VAL A 65 9.82 0.04 8.56
C VAL A 65 9.37 -0.73 7.32
N ALA A 66 9.72 -0.22 6.14
CA ALA A 66 9.39 -0.89 4.90
C ALA A 66 10.12 -2.23 4.80
N SER A 67 9.41 -3.28 4.44
CA SER A 67 9.92 -4.62 4.22
C SER A 67 9.08 -5.31 3.16
N ASP A 68 9.72 -6.04 2.24
CA ASP A 68 9.05 -6.89 1.26
C ASP A 68 8.38 -8.11 1.94
N ASP A 69 8.81 -8.43 3.16
CA ASP A 69 8.26 -9.48 3.99
C ASP A 69 7.32 -8.83 5.02
N VAL A 70 6.01 -9.10 4.88
CA VAL A 70 4.97 -8.53 5.75
C VAL A 70 5.19 -8.88 7.23
N ASP A 71 5.70 -10.07 7.51
CA ASP A 71 5.97 -10.54 8.88
C ASP A 71 7.15 -9.79 9.55
N LYS A 72 7.96 -9.11 8.75
CA LYS A 72 9.09 -8.29 9.21
C LYS A 72 8.80 -6.80 9.28
N GLN A 73 7.58 -6.39 8.93
CA GLN A 73 7.18 -4.99 9.06
C GLN A 73 7.09 -4.60 10.54
N VAL A 74 7.91 -3.64 10.94
CA VAL A 74 7.92 -3.11 12.31
C VAL A 74 7.19 -1.78 12.33
N THR A 75 6.06 -1.70 13.04
CA THR A 75 5.35 -0.44 13.26
C THR A 75 6.17 0.48 14.17
N VAL A 76 6.46 1.68 13.70
CA VAL A 76 7.20 2.72 14.44
C VAL A 76 6.33 3.89 14.89
N GLY A 77 5.12 4.01 14.37
CA GLY A 77 4.11 4.98 14.79
C GLY A 77 2.74 4.61 14.27
N SER A 78 1.68 4.96 14.99
CA SER A 78 0.30 4.74 14.56
C SER A 78 -0.62 5.81 15.14
N TRP A 79 -1.57 6.26 14.34
CA TRP A 79 -2.50 7.33 14.68
C TRP A 79 -3.91 6.96 14.25
N THR A 80 -4.87 7.26 15.09
CA THR A 80 -6.30 7.15 14.77
C THR A 80 -6.88 8.55 14.67
N ALA A 81 -7.64 8.82 13.63
CA ALA A 81 -8.43 10.04 13.54
C ALA A 81 -9.57 10.00 14.57
N ASP A 82 -9.81 11.10 15.27
CA ASP A 82 -10.87 11.18 16.28
C ASP A 82 -12.26 11.00 15.66
N ARG A 83 -12.38 11.32 14.38
CA ARG A 83 -13.52 11.00 13.50
C ARG A 83 -12.99 10.45 12.18
N PRO A 84 -13.68 9.50 11.54
CA PRO A 84 -13.30 9.03 10.22
C PRO A 84 -13.04 10.20 9.27
N LEU A 85 -11.90 10.16 8.58
CA LEU A 85 -11.58 11.15 7.55
C LEU A 85 -12.52 10.92 6.36
N THR A 86 -13.20 11.96 5.95
CA THR A 86 -14.05 11.98 4.76
C THR A 86 -13.28 12.52 3.56
N PRO A 87 -13.80 12.41 2.32
CA PRO A 87 -13.13 12.93 1.13
C PRO A 87 -12.58 14.33 1.30
N GLY A 88 -11.28 14.48 1.03
CA GLY A 88 -10.53 15.71 1.21
C GLY A 88 -9.14 15.51 1.77
N LEU A 89 -8.45 16.60 2.00
CA LEU A 89 -7.08 16.63 2.49
C LEU A 89 -7.07 16.66 4.03
N ALA A 90 -6.33 15.72 4.64
CA ALA A 90 -6.01 15.70 6.06
C ALA A 90 -4.49 15.78 6.25
N THR A 91 -4.05 16.44 7.32
CA THR A 91 -2.63 16.54 7.69
C THR A 91 -2.48 16.44 9.20
N TRP A 92 -1.39 15.83 9.65
CA TRP A 92 -1.05 15.75 11.08
C TRP A 92 0.47 15.68 11.26
N THR A 93 0.96 16.17 12.39
CA THR A 93 2.37 15.99 12.77
C THR A 93 2.58 14.59 13.34
N LEU A 94 3.60 13.87 12.89
CA LEU A 94 3.81 12.48 13.29
C LEU A 94 4.33 12.34 14.73
N ASP A 95 5.12 13.28 15.18
CA ASP A 95 5.73 13.28 16.52
C ASP A 95 4.79 13.78 17.63
N SER A 96 3.86 14.65 17.28
CA SER A 96 2.93 15.29 18.23
C SER A 96 1.67 15.69 17.48
N PRO A 97 0.75 14.73 17.23
CA PRO A 97 -0.46 15.00 16.47
C PRO A 97 -1.29 16.08 17.16
N ALA A 98 -1.78 17.03 16.37
CA ALA A 98 -2.68 18.08 16.81
C ALA A 98 -4.13 17.56 16.96
N ALA A 99 -5.05 18.44 17.35
CA ALA A 99 -6.48 18.12 17.46
C ALA A 99 -7.01 17.41 16.21
N GLY A 100 -7.83 16.39 16.42
CA GLY A 100 -8.37 15.53 15.36
C GLY A 100 -7.64 14.21 15.17
N TRP A 101 -6.51 14.01 15.85
CA TRP A 101 -5.73 12.78 15.80
C TRP A 101 -5.22 12.34 17.17
N THR A 102 -5.32 11.05 17.44
CA THR A 102 -4.78 10.42 18.64
C THR A 102 -3.68 9.43 18.27
N ALA A 103 -2.48 9.60 18.84
CA ALA A 103 -1.41 8.61 18.69
C ALA A 103 -1.77 7.35 19.49
N THR A 104 -2.06 6.26 18.82
CA THR A 104 -2.23 4.93 19.41
C THR A 104 -0.90 4.23 19.66
N ARG A 105 0.11 4.64 18.90
CA ARG A 105 1.52 4.34 19.14
C ARG A 105 2.35 5.59 18.85
N SER A 106 3.03 6.11 19.87
CA SER A 106 3.93 7.26 19.70
C SER A 106 5.02 6.96 18.69
N LEU A 107 5.40 7.96 17.91
CA LEU A 107 6.48 7.83 16.94
C LEU A 107 7.79 7.46 17.63
N ALA A 108 8.35 6.31 17.26
CA ALA A 108 9.71 5.93 17.67
C ALA A 108 10.75 6.80 16.94
N PRO A 109 11.95 7.00 17.51
CA PRO A 109 13.03 7.69 16.83
C PRO A 109 13.32 7.07 15.46
N LEU A 110 13.27 7.88 14.42
CA LEU A 110 13.59 7.43 13.06
C LEU A 110 15.12 7.45 12.86
N THR A 111 15.64 6.44 12.16
CA THR A 111 17.07 6.26 11.91
C THR A 111 17.42 6.51 10.46
N ALA A 112 18.63 7.03 10.22
CA ALA A 112 19.16 7.20 8.87
C ALA A 112 19.30 5.83 8.17
N LYS A 113 19.21 5.83 6.83
CA LYS A 113 19.31 4.62 5.97
C LYS A 113 18.18 3.59 6.13
N THR A 114 17.17 3.89 6.92
CA THR A 114 15.96 3.05 7.03
C THR A 114 14.89 3.64 6.11
N THR A 115 14.26 2.77 5.33
CA THR A 115 13.08 3.13 4.54
C THR A 115 11.84 2.89 5.39
N TYR A 116 10.97 3.86 5.43
CA TYR A 116 9.69 3.83 6.14
C TYR A 116 8.55 3.85 5.13
N ALA A 117 7.45 3.20 5.47
CA ALA A 117 6.20 3.25 4.71
C ALA A 117 5.09 3.82 5.57
N LEU A 118 4.42 4.86 5.06
CA LEU A 118 3.21 5.45 5.66
C LEU A 118 2.00 5.04 4.83
N TYR A 119 0.98 4.48 5.46
CA TYR A 119 -0.28 4.11 4.80
C TYR A 119 -1.48 4.43 5.69
N GLY A 120 -2.66 4.57 5.07
CA GLY A 120 -3.93 4.74 5.77
C GLY A 120 -4.75 3.44 5.78
N TRP A 121 -5.65 3.31 6.74
CA TRP A 121 -6.49 2.12 6.92
C TRP A 121 -7.86 2.46 7.51
N THR A 122 -8.83 1.55 7.31
CA THR A 122 -10.12 1.56 7.99
C THR A 122 -10.16 0.49 9.08
N LYS A 123 -10.94 0.73 10.16
CA LYS A 123 -11.07 -0.21 11.29
C LYS A 123 -11.64 -1.56 10.89
N ASP A 124 -12.50 -1.58 9.88
CA ASP A 124 -13.12 -2.79 9.33
C ASP A 124 -12.31 -3.41 8.17
N ASN A 125 -11.16 -2.82 7.85
CA ASN A 125 -10.28 -3.25 6.75
C ASN A 125 -10.97 -3.24 5.37
N SER A 126 -11.96 -2.38 5.16
CA SER A 126 -12.69 -2.26 3.90
C SER A 126 -11.94 -1.41 2.86
N TRP A 127 -11.21 -0.40 3.33
CA TRP A 127 -10.46 0.54 2.49
C TRP A 127 -9.08 0.84 3.06
N SER A 128 -8.17 1.24 2.17
CA SER A 128 -6.82 1.64 2.52
C SER A 128 -6.41 2.90 1.76
N ALA A 129 -5.23 3.42 2.07
CA ALA A 129 -4.56 4.42 1.26
C ALA A 129 -3.36 3.81 0.54
N ASN A 130 -3.10 4.24 -0.71
CA ASN A 130 -1.82 4.00 -1.34
C ASN A 130 -0.71 4.53 -0.43
N SER A 131 0.27 3.70 -0.16
CA SER A 131 1.38 4.04 0.74
C SER A 131 2.40 4.96 0.07
N ILE A 132 3.21 5.63 0.88
CA ILE A 132 4.44 6.31 0.46
C ILE A 132 5.62 5.71 1.18
N SER A 133 6.65 5.32 0.44
CA SER A 133 7.92 4.91 0.99
C SER A 133 8.93 6.06 0.97
N PHE A 134 9.62 6.29 2.09
CA PHE A 134 10.58 7.39 2.21
C PHE A 134 11.70 7.10 3.22
N THR A 135 12.80 7.82 3.09
CA THR A 135 13.93 7.86 4.03
C THR A 135 14.01 9.22 4.73
N LEU A 136 14.83 9.34 5.77
CA LEU A 136 15.10 10.65 6.37
C LEU A 136 15.76 11.62 5.37
N ALA A 137 16.56 11.13 4.43
CA ALA A 137 17.12 11.96 3.37
C ALA A 137 16.04 12.51 2.42
N ASP A 138 14.97 11.77 2.17
CA ASP A 138 13.81 12.26 1.40
C ASP A 138 13.09 13.37 2.18
N ARG A 139 12.83 13.17 3.49
CA ARG A 139 12.26 14.19 4.37
C ARG A 139 13.11 15.48 4.36
N ASP A 140 14.42 15.35 4.46
CA ASP A 140 15.33 16.52 4.56
C ASP A 140 15.31 17.36 3.27
N ARG A 141 15.10 16.73 2.11
CA ARG A 141 14.95 17.42 0.82
C ARG A 141 13.60 18.11 0.64
N LEU A 142 12.59 17.77 1.44
CA LEU A 142 11.30 18.45 1.39
C LEU A 142 11.42 19.90 1.81
N THR A 143 10.60 20.75 1.23
CA THR A 143 10.37 22.12 1.68
C THR A 143 8.94 22.27 2.19
N PRO A 144 8.67 23.18 3.15
CA PRO A 144 7.29 23.43 3.61
C PRO A 144 6.35 23.70 2.46
N GLY A 145 5.13 23.16 2.54
CA GLY A 145 4.14 23.32 1.48
C GLY A 145 4.28 22.37 0.27
N LYS A 146 5.28 21.46 0.31
CA LYS A 146 5.43 20.37 -0.66
C LYS A 146 5.03 19.05 -0.06
N VAL A 147 4.45 18.18 -0.88
CA VAL A 147 4.08 16.81 -0.53
C VAL A 147 4.84 15.86 -1.43
N ARG A 148 5.47 14.84 -0.82
CA ARG A 148 6.04 13.68 -1.53
C ARG A 148 5.06 12.52 -1.38
N TYR A 149 4.69 11.89 -2.49
CA TYR A 149 3.79 10.76 -2.54
C TYR A 149 4.13 9.85 -3.73
N ASP A 150 3.67 8.61 -3.71
CA ASP A 150 3.82 7.69 -4.83
C ASP A 150 2.69 7.93 -5.83
N SER A 151 3.07 8.23 -7.06
CA SER A 151 2.15 8.46 -8.19
C SER A 151 2.27 7.31 -9.17
N ILE A 152 1.11 6.81 -9.61
CA ILE A 152 1.04 5.82 -10.68
C ILE A 152 1.05 6.58 -12.01
N SER A 153 1.99 6.27 -12.89
CA SER A 153 2.05 6.83 -14.24
C SER A 153 1.08 6.09 -15.17
N ASP A 154 0.71 6.72 -16.28
CA ASP A 154 -0.17 6.13 -17.31
C ASP A 154 0.35 4.79 -17.85
N ASN A 155 1.65 4.51 -17.71
CA ASN A 155 2.28 3.25 -18.09
C ASN A 155 2.28 2.20 -16.96
N GLY A 156 1.60 2.45 -15.84
CA GLY A 156 1.51 1.55 -14.68
C GLY A 156 2.77 1.52 -13.79
N GLY A 157 3.74 2.41 -14.03
CA GLY A 157 4.93 2.53 -13.17
C GLY A 157 4.65 3.42 -11.96
N GLU A 158 5.01 2.95 -10.77
CA GLU A 158 4.98 3.75 -9.54
C GLU A 158 6.28 4.56 -9.40
N SER A 159 6.15 5.82 -9.06
CA SER A 159 7.30 6.69 -8.75
C SER A 159 6.95 7.73 -7.70
N ALA A 160 7.89 7.94 -6.77
CA ALA A 160 7.72 8.98 -5.77
C ALA A 160 8.02 10.35 -6.38
N ILE A 161 7.01 11.22 -6.36
CA ILE A 161 7.10 12.60 -6.84
C ILE A 161 6.91 13.61 -5.70
N THR A 162 7.37 14.83 -5.92
CA THR A 162 7.20 15.93 -4.96
C THR A 162 6.53 17.11 -5.64
N VAL A 163 5.36 17.48 -5.16
CA VAL A 163 4.52 18.55 -5.73
C VAL A 163 4.10 19.55 -4.66
N SER A 164 3.43 20.63 -5.04
CA SER A 164 2.76 21.51 -4.05
C SER A 164 1.56 20.84 -3.42
N ILE A 165 1.18 21.25 -2.20
CA ILE A 165 -0.04 20.75 -1.53
C ILE A 165 -1.27 20.97 -2.42
N ALA A 166 -1.35 22.11 -3.13
CA ALA A 166 -2.45 22.41 -4.05
C ALA A 166 -2.51 21.42 -5.22
N GLU A 167 -1.36 21.09 -5.78
CA GLU A 167 -1.27 20.11 -6.87
C GLU A 167 -1.57 18.69 -6.38
N PHE A 168 -1.07 18.29 -5.22
CA PHE A 168 -1.43 17.02 -4.58
C PHE A 168 -2.94 16.89 -4.39
N LYS A 169 -3.58 17.92 -3.81
CA LYS A 169 -5.03 17.96 -3.63
C LYS A 169 -5.81 17.82 -4.95
N ALA A 170 -5.29 18.39 -6.03
CA ALA A 170 -5.95 18.34 -7.33
C ALA A 170 -5.76 17.00 -8.07
N LYS A 171 -4.62 16.32 -7.87
CA LYS A 171 -4.21 15.21 -8.72
C LYS A 171 -4.16 13.85 -8.03
N ALA A 172 -4.00 13.79 -6.71
CA ALA A 172 -3.75 12.52 -6.01
C ALA A 172 -4.81 11.44 -6.26
N CYS A 173 -6.07 11.82 -6.44
CA CYS A 173 -7.17 10.90 -6.69
C CYS A 173 -7.45 10.62 -8.19
N GLN A 174 -6.67 11.15 -9.12
CA GLN A 174 -6.97 11.00 -10.55
C GLN A 174 -6.53 9.63 -11.12
N ASN A 175 -5.56 8.98 -10.48
CA ASN A 175 -4.95 7.74 -10.95
C ASN A 175 -5.15 6.59 -9.94
N MET A 176 -6.32 6.51 -9.34
CA MET A 176 -6.72 5.45 -8.40
C MET A 176 -7.68 4.47 -9.04
#